data_13fc8ff072f662d29c3c886a4edfaac2
#
_entry.id   13fc8ff072f662d29c3c886a4edfaac2
#
_cell.length_a   1.000
_cell.length_b   1.000
_cell.length_c   1.000
_cell.angle_alpha   90.00
_cell.angle_beta   90.00
_cell.angle_gamma   90.00
#
_symmetry.space_group_name_H-M   'P 1'
#
loop_
_entity.id
_entity.type
_entity.pdbx_description
1 polymer ?
#
loop_
_entity_poly.entity_id
_entity_poly.type
_entity_poly.pdbx_seq_one_letter_code
_entity_poly.pdbx_strand_id
1 'polypeptide(L)'
;MKIAIKTKDRVERFREKTYSKIIKHYDFDETLVHLFVSNDTDVENYSKAYPRCKVIKGPDGICQIDNFIVDYFDEGEVYLYMNDDVSGIYEATSKKELKLVEDLKSLLNKLVKELQSNHYSYAGFAPVCNAYFMYGQKPINKGFSLVMDPLSICINNKDVKLTPIPVPMPDGSIFNGESSDAEKCILHYKSRGGIIRFNHYAPKVEYFGKVGGYQGRNAYTQKYTAEFMLNKYPEYISGINFKKNGTTSLRLRRKPKEIIKPKIFVISLDNEEGKRRRSLLNYEYEWIKAETGLTCDPWIVEKMKNRHNIKFKTKIGKLGCFASYMKVFNKIVNEKLNNVIILEDDCILLQKYFVEKLGKKPIYLNGVFQHPLNYSKSTKKWRDTIKIDKNGINKIDYSKFRISGTIGIYFPKFEQVKKIVDDIMSLDKITSIDNLLIKMKSIERFYYPSLYKHDDGNNSCIRDKGYGIIQDYKFQ
;
A
#
# COMPACT_ATOMS: atom_id res chain seq x y z
N MET A 1 28.69 17.41 -15.18
CA MET A 1 27.63 16.66 -14.44
C MET A 1 28.33 15.69 -13.50
N LYS A 2 28.05 15.76 -12.21
CA LYS A 2 28.58 14.82 -11.20
C LYS A 2 28.03 13.41 -11.43
N ILE A 3 28.77 12.40 -10.95
CA ILE A 3 28.40 10.97 -11.08
C ILE A 3 28.31 10.40 -9.66
N ALA A 4 27.16 9.93 -9.28
CA ALA A 4 26.90 9.28 -7.99
C ALA A 4 26.90 7.76 -8.16
N ILE A 5 27.78 7.06 -7.47
CA ILE A 5 27.89 5.59 -7.51
C ILE A 5 27.81 5.07 -6.09
N LYS A 6 26.83 4.24 -5.79
CA LYS A 6 26.77 3.49 -4.53
C LYS A 6 27.46 2.15 -4.69
N THR A 7 28.28 1.80 -3.70
CA THR A 7 29.03 0.54 -3.73
C THR A 7 29.33 0.04 -2.31
N LYS A 8 29.46 -1.29 -2.14
CA LYS A 8 29.76 -1.90 -0.85
C LYS A 8 30.51 -3.23 -1.06
N ASP A 9 31.70 -3.35 -0.47
CA ASP A 9 32.53 -4.59 -0.49
C ASP A 9 32.83 -5.13 -1.90
N ARG A 10 33.02 -4.23 -2.93
CA ARG A 10 33.11 -4.60 -4.35
C ARG A 10 34.17 -3.84 -5.13
N VAL A 11 35.31 -3.50 -4.52
CA VAL A 11 36.37 -2.66 -5.15
C VAL A 11 36.82 -3.25 -6.50
N GLU A 12 37.10 -4.55 -6.58
CA GLU A 12 37.53 -5.21 -7.81
C GLU A 12 36.41 -5.29 -8.86
N ARG A 13 35.19 -5.62 -8.43
CA ARG A 13 34.03 -5.65 -9.33
C ARG A 13 33.75 -4.27 -9.94
N PHE A 14 33.83 -3.22 -9.13
CA PHE A 14 33.73 -1.84 -9.63
C PHE A 14 34.82 -1.54 -10.65
N ARG A 15 36.07 -1.99 -10.38
CA ARG A 15 37.22 -1.84 -11.32
C ARG A 15 36.94 -2.50 -12.66
N GLU A 16 36.50 -3.74 -12.67
CA GLU A 16 36.30 -4.55 -13.89
C GLU A 16 35.06 -4.09 -14.69
N LYS A 17 34.05 -3.58 -14.03
CA LYS A 17 32.76 -3.20 -14.64
C LYS A 17 32.68 -1.68 -14.83
N THR A 18 31.99 -0.98 -13.93
CA THR A 18 31.65 0.44 -14.11
C THR A 18 32.85 1.32 -14.30
N TYR A 19 33.94 1.13 -13.54
CA TYR A 19 35.12 1.98 -13.69
C TYR A 19 35.80 1.80 -15.06
N SER A 20 36.16 0.56 -15.45
CA SER A 20 36.83 0.31 -16.72
C SER A 20 35.91 0.47 -17.93
N LYS A 21 34.66 -0.02 -17.85
CA LYS A 21 33.76 -0.11 -19.01
C LYS A 21 32.93 1.15 -19.23
N ILE A 22 32.82 2.02 -18.21
CA ILE A 22 32.07 3.27 -18.32
C ILE A 22 32.98 4.47 -18.07
N ILE A 23 33.57 4.59 -16.86
CA ILE A 23 34.32 5.80 -16.49
C ILE A 23 35.52 5.99 -17.41
N LYS A 24 36.38 4.96 -17.55
CA LYS A 24 37.56 5.02 -18.43
C LYS A 24 37.23 4.94 -19.91
N HIS A 25 36.31 4.04 -20.29
CA HIS A 25 35.98 3.83 -21.70
C HIS A 25 35.42 5.06 -22.38
N TYR A 26 34.55 5.81 -21.68
CA TYR A 26 33.96 7.06 -22.20
C TYR A 26 34.68 8.31 -21.71
N ASP A 27 35.88 8.16 -21.14
CA ASP A 27 36.72 9.27 -20.69
C ASP A 27 35.97 10.29 -19.81
N PHE A 28 35.26 9.78 -18.76
CA PHE A 28 34.68 10.65 -17.73
C PHE A 28 35.76 11.18 -16.81
N ASP A 29 35.62 12.46 -16.40
CA ASP A 29 36.52 13.05 -15.42
C ASP A 29 36.27 12.39 -14.05
N GLU A 30 37.26 11.68 -13.54
CA GLU A 30 37.19 10.96 -12.27
C GLU A 30 36.96 11.90 -11.05
N THR A 31 37.34 13.17 -11.16
CA THR A 31 37.10 14.15 -10.08
C THR A 31 35.62 14.46 -9.88
N LEU A 32 34.78 14.15 -10.88
CA LEU A 32 33.33 14.27 -10.81
C LEU A 32 32.66 12.99 -10.31
N VAL A 33 33.43 11.91 -10.08
CA VAL A 33 32.90 10.65 -9.58
C VAL A 33 32.85 10.67 -8.05
N HIS A 34 31.67 10.50 -7.49
CA HIS A 34 31.41 10.42 -6.06
C HIS A 34 31.00 8.98 -5.72
N LEU A 35 31.86 8.30 -4.96
CA LEU A 35 31.65 6.91 -4.50
C LEU A 35 31.05 6.95 -3.11
N PHE A 36 29.83 6.47 -2.98
CA PHE A 36 29.11 6.40 -1.70
C PHE A 36 29.24 4.99 -1.12
N VAL A 37 29.91 4.90 0.03
CA VAL A 37 30.22 3.64 0.73
C VAL A 37 29.69 3.67 2.15
N SER A 38 29.48 2.51 2.80
CA SER A 38 28.78 2.43 4.07
C SER A 38 29.65 2.13 5.30
N ASN A 39 30.95 1.86 5.11
CA ASN A 39 31.86 1.53 6.22
C ASN A 39 33.26 2.11 6.01
N ASP A 40 34.07 2.18 7.09
CA ASP A 40 35.41 2.77 7.05
C ASP A 40 36.40 1.96 6.22
N THR A 41 36.29 0.64 6.23
CA THR A 41 37.11 -0.25 5.40
C THR A 41 36.93 0.04 3.90
N ASP A 42 35.69 0.25 3.46
CA ASP A 42 35.42 0.66 2.09
C ASP A 42 35.98 2.06 1.80
N VAL A 43 35.86 3.02 2.74
CA VAL A 43 36.47 4.36 2.57
C VAL A 43 37.96 4.22 2.27
N GLU A 44 38.71 3.47 3.07
CA GLU A 44 40.14 3.24 2.87
C GLU A 44 40.45 2.55 1.53
N ASN A 45 39.77 1.44 1.27
CA ASN A 45 40.00 0.62 0.08
C ASN A 45 39.70 1.39 -1.23
N TYR A 46 38.56 2.07 -1.30
CA TYR A 46 38.19 2.86 -2.48
C TYR A 46 39.05 4.11 -2.63
N SER A 47 39.41 4.82 -1.56
CA SER A 47 40.31 5.98 -1.62
C SER A 47 41.70 5.60 -2.13
N LYS A 48 42.22 4.45 -1.70
CA LYS A 48 43.49 3.94 -2.17
C LYS A 48 43.44 3.50 -3.65
N ALA A 49 42.35 2.81 -4.03
CA ALA A 49 42.20 2.28 -5.38
C ALA A 49 41.87 3.34 -6.44
N TYR A 50 41.15 4.40 -6.04
CA TYR A 50 40.64 5.46 -6.92
C TYR A 50 40.92 6.85 -6.35
N PRO A 51 42.18 7.29 -6.27
CA PRO A 51 42.57 8.52 -5.56
C PRO A 51 42.04 9.81 -6.20
N ARG A 52 41.56 9.75 -7.45
CA ARG A 52 40.94 10.90 -8.11
C ARG A 52 39.43 10.98 -7.91
N CYS A 53 38.79 9.90 -7.46
CA CYS A 53 37.36 9.88 -7.13
C CYS A 53 37.15 10.41 -5.71
N LYS A 54 35.99 11.03 -5.50
CA LYS A 54 35.60 11.48 -4.16
C LYS A 54 34.87 10.33 -3.43
N VAL A 55 35.49 9.78 -2.39
CA VAL A 55 34.88 8.70 -1.57
C VAL A 55 34.17 9.33 -0.38
N ILE A 56 32.88 8.98 -0.19
CA ILE A 56 32.00 9.57 0.83
C ILE A 56 31.40 8.43 1.66
N LYS A 57 31.62 8.49 2.98
CA LYS A 57 30.93 7.57 3.91
C LYS A 57 29.48 8.02 4.09
N GLY A 58 28.56 7.13 3.80
CA GLY A 58 27.13 7.28 4.05
C GLY A 58 26.60 6.19 5.00
N PRO A 59 25.30 6.16 5.27
CA PRO A 59 24.66 5.15 6.09
C PRO A 59 24.62 3.79 5.39
N ASP A 60 24.50 2.71 6.16
CA ASP A 60 24.25 1.38 5.62
C ASP A 60 22.77 1.19 5.23
N GLY A 61 22.54 0.41 4.20
CA GLY A 61 21.21 0.12 3.64
C GLY A 61 20.90 0.92 2.36
N ILE A 62 20.25 0.24 1.41
CA ILE A 62 19.99 0.82 0.06
C ILE A 62 19.11 2.07 0.14
N CYS A 63 18.02 2.01 0.90
CA CYS A 63 17.12 3.14 1.07
C CYS A 63 17.84 4.32 1.76
N GLN A 64 18.61 4.04 2.79
CA GLN A 64 19.33 5.02 3.57
C GLN A 64 20.41 5.73 2.75
N ILE A 65 21.20 4.95 1.98
CA ILE A 65 22.27 5.52 1.13
C ILE A 65 21.68 6.34 -0.03
N ASP A 66 20.56 5.89 -0.62
CA ASP A 66 19.88 6.64 -1.67
C ASP A 66 19.32 7.98 -1.13
N ASN A 67 18.74 7.97 0.06
CA ASN A 67 18.27 9.19 0.71
C ASN A 67 19.43 10.13 1.07
N PHE A 68 20.56 9.57 1.51
CA PHE A 68 21.78 10.33 1.78
C PHE A 68 22.33 10.99 0.52
N ILE A 69 22.33 10.31 -0.64
CA ILE A 69 22.73 10.89 -1.93
C ILE A 69 21.86 12.09 -2.30
N VAL A 70 20.53 11.98 -2.08
CA VAL A 70 19.61 13.11 -2.28
C VAL A 70 19.93 14.28 -1.35
N ASP A 71 20.31 14.02 -0.09
CA ASP A 71 20.71 15.07 0.85
C ASP A 71 22.06 15.69 0.51
N TYR A 72 22.96 14.93 -0.07
CA TYR A 72 24.33 15.34 -0.39
C TYR A 72 24.39 16.34 -1.56
N PHE A 73 23.60 16.14 -2.62
CA PHE A 73 23.55 17.07 -3.76
C PHE A 73 22.60 18.23 -3.49
N ASP A 74 22.89 19.40 -4.08
CA ASP A 74 22.03 20.57 -3.95
C ASP A 74 20.68 20.38 -4.66
N GLU A 75 19.64 21.10 -4.21
CA GLU A 75 18.34 21.11 -4.89
C GLU A 75 18.51 21.61 -6.34
N GLY A 76 17.95 20.86 -7.30
CA GLY A 76 18.05 21.17 -8.73
C GLY A 76 19.39 20.79 -9.37
N GLU A 77 20.37 20.28 -8.63
CA GLU A 77 21.63 19.80 -9.20
C GLU A 77 21.40 18.56 -10.08
N VAL A 78 22.03 18.54 -11.25
CA VAL A 78 21.96 17.42 -12.19
C VAL A 78 23.09 16.45 -11.94
N TYR A 79 22.77 15.20 -11.67
CA TYR A 79 23.77 14.15 -11.52
C TYR A 79 23.35 12.86 -12.24
N LEU A 80 24.38 12.12 -12.68
CA LEU A 80 24.24 10.77 -13.19
C LEU A 80 24.30 9.79 -12.00
N TYR A 81 23.24 9.03 -11.79
CA TYR A 81 23.21 7.96 -10.80
C TYR A 81 23.55 6.63 -11.47
N MET A 82 24.44 5.84 -10.89
CA MET A 82 24.94 4.63 -11.50
C MET A 82 25.29 3.56 -10.45
N ASN A 83 25.08 2.28 -10.79
CA ASN A 83 25.55 1.16 -9.97
C ASN A 83 27.02 0.85 -10.27
N ASP A 84 27.65 0.09 -9.38
CA ASP A 84 29.05 -0.32 -9.45
C ASP A 84 29.33 -1.49 -10.42
N ASP A 85 28.30 -2.07 -11.06
CA ASP A 85 28.39 -3.27 -11.87
C ASP A 85 27.88 -3.10 -13.32
N VAL A 86 27.81 -1.86 -13.81
CA VAL A 86 27.44 -1.58 -15.19
C VAL A 86 28.58 -1.96 -16.13
N SER A 87 28.31 -2.86 -17.07
CA SER A 87 29.33 -3.41 -17.99
C SER A 87 29.24 -2.84 -19.42
N GLY A 88 28.31 -1.96 -19.70
CA GLY A 88 28.13 -1.28 -20.99
C GLY A 88 26.74 -0.71 -21.14
N ILE A 89 26.57 0.20 -22.07
CA ILE A 89 25.27 0.76 -22.49
C ILE A 89 25.05 0.33 -23.93
N TYR A 90 23.90 -0.26 -24.21
CA TYR A 90 23.59 -0.79 -25.54
C TYR A 90 22.38 -0.11 -26.14
N GLU A 91 22.43 0.08 -27.45
CA GLU A 91 21.31 0.51 -28.28
C GLU A 91 20.73 -0.68 -29.03
N ALA A 92 19.41 -0.80 -29.05
CA ALA A 92 18.72 -1.73 -29.93
C ALA A 92 18.52 -1.09 -31.32
N THR A 93 19.31 -1.51 -32.30
CA THR A 93 19.21 -1.04 -33.68
C THR A 93 18.15 -1.80 -34.48
N SER A 94 17.79 -2.98 -34.00
CA SER A 94 16.66 -3.79 -34.48
C SER A 94 16.14 -4.68 -33.38
N LYS A 95 15.09 -5.48 -33.64
CA LYS A 95 14.58 -6.49 -32.69
C LYS A 95 15.56 -7.61 -32.36
N LYS A 96 16.64 -7.75 -33.13
CA LYS A 96 17.61 -8.84 -33.00
C LYS A 96 19.02 -8.36 -32.67
N GLU A 97 19.28 -7.06 -32.70
CA GLU A 97 20.64 -6.51 -32.64
C GLU A 97 20.76 -5.47 -31.53
N LEU A 98 21.83 -5.62 -30.76
CA LEU A 98 22.30 -4.66 -29.77
C LEU A 98 23.68 -4.17 -30.17
N LYS A 99 23.88 -2.85 -30.23
CA LYS A 99 25.20 -2.22 -30.42
C LYS A 99 25.62 -1.49 -29.16
N LEU A 100 26.90 -1.56 -28.82
CA LEU A 100 27.46 -0.73 -27.77
C LEU A 100 27.31 0.75 -28.17
N VAL A 101 26.87 1.60 -27.27
CA VAL A 101 26.76 3.03 -27.49
C VAL A 101 28.17 3.62 -27.61
N GLU A 102 28.49 4.28 -28.70
CA GLU A 102 29.81 4.86 -28.96
C GLU A 102 30.00 6.18 -28.20
N ASP A 103 29.00 7.06 -28.23
CA ASP A 103 29.03 8.36 -27.57
C ASP A 103 27.98 8.46 -26.45
N LEU A 104 28.36 7.93 -25.27
CA LEU A 104 27.50 7.99 -24.08
C LEU A 104 27.30 9.41 -23.58
N LYS A 105 28.31 10.27 -23.66
CA LYS A 105 28.20 11.67 -23.20
C LYS A 105 27.13 12.44 -23.96
N SER A 106 27.08 12.29 -25.30
CA SER A 106 26.02 12.88 -26.12
C SER A 106 24.64 12.32 -25.79
N LEU A 107 24.51 11.02 -25.56
CA LEU A 107 23.25 10.38 -25.17
C LEU A 107 22.75 10.91 -23.83
N LEU A 108 23.62 11.03 -22.82
CA LEU A 108 23.26 11.58 -21.52
C LEU A 108 22.84 13.05 -21.62
N ASN A 109 23.55 13.86 -22.44
CA ASN A 109 23.17 15.25 -22.69
C ASN A 109 21.79 15.37 -23.35
N LYS A 110 21.42 14.45 -24.26
CA LYS A 110 20.05 14.39 -24.81
C LYS A 110 19.01 14.11 -23.73
N LEU A 111 19.28 13.20 -22.80
CA LEU A 111 18.39 12.92 -21.66
C LEU A 111 18.23 14.14 -20.75
N VAL A 112 19.31 14.86 -20.43
CA VAL A 112 19.26 16.10 -19.62
C VAL A 112 18.41 17.16 -20.30
N LYS A 113 18.60 17.37 -21.62
CA LYS A 113 17.78 18.31 -22.41
C LYS A 113 16.29 17.94 -22.37
N GLU A 114 15.98 16.65 -22.52
CA GLU A 114 14.60 16.16 -22.42
C GLU A 114 14.01 16.38 -21.03
N LEU A 115 14.76 16.17 -19.95
CA LEU A 115 14.33 16.46 -18.58
C LEU A 115 13.99 17.94 -18.40
N GLN A 116 14.91 18.81 -18.79
CA GLN A 116 14.77 20.26 -18.64
C GLN A 116 13.60 20.81 -19.48
N SER A 117 13.48 20.37 -20.74
CA SER A 117 12.40 20.80 -21.65
C SER A 117 11.00 20.38 -21.18
N ASN A 118 10.89 19.30 -20.43
CA ASN A 118 9.61 18.80 -19.90
C ASN A 118 9.41 19.13 -18.42
N HIS A 119 10.34 19.83 -17.79
CA HIS A 119 10.34 20.14 -16.34
C HIS A 119 10.23 18.90 -15.44
N TYR A 120 10.77 17.75 -15.89
CA TYR A 120 10.83 16.51 -15.12
C TYR A 120 12.17 16.40 -14.39
N SER A 121 12.23 15.52 -13.39
CA SER A 121 13.42 15.38 -12.54
C SER A 121 14.08 14.00 -12.60
N TYR A 122 13.54 13.04 -13.38
CA TYR A 122 14.08 11.70 -13.46
C TYR A 122 14.01 11.13 -14.86
N ALA A 123 15.14 10.60 -15.31
CA ALA A 123 15.24 9.96 -16.62
C ALA A 123 16.15 8.74 -16.59
N GLY A 124 15.95 7.85 -17.54
CA GLY A 124 16.83 6.69 -17.73
C GLY A 124 16.48 5.88 -18.96
N PHE A 125 16.74 4.59 -18.88
CA PHE A 125 16.76 3.68 -20.00
C PHE A 125 15.77 2.53 -19.82
N ALA A 126 15.66 1.65 -20.83
CA ALA A 126 14.87 0.44 -20.74
C ALA A 126 15.34 -0.44 -19.57
N PRO A 127 14.42 -1.08 -18.83
CA PRO A 127 14.76 -1.86 -17.64
C PRO A 127 15.47 -3.18 -17.94
N VAL A 128 15.50 -3.62 -19.21
CA VAL A 128 16.09 -4.89 -19.64
C VAL A 128 16.89 -4.67 -20.92
N CYS A 129 18.15 -5.06 -20.92
CA CYS A 129 19.02 -5.02 -22.10
C CYS A 129 18.71 -6.24 -23.01
N ASN A 130 17.62 -6.12 -23.77
CA ASN A 130 17.15 -7.12 -24.73
C ASN A 130 16.56 -6.44 -25.95
N ALA A 131 17.17 -6.63 -27.12
CA ALA A 131 16.82 -5.95 -28.37
C ALA A 131 15.34 -6.07 -28.73
N TYR A 132 14.74 -7.25 -28.56
CA TYR A 132 13.33 -7.48 -28.90
C TYR A 132 12.37 -6.62 -28.08
N PHE A 133 12.60 -6.53 -26.78
CA PHE A 133 11.75 -5.72 -25.89
C PHE A 133 12.02 -4.23 -25.99
N MET A 134 13.26 -3.85 -26.25
CA MET A 134 13.66 -2.44 -26.41
C MET A 134 13.12 -1.85 -27.70
N TYR A 135 13.42 -2.46 -28.83
CA TYR A 135 13.08 -1.96 -30.16
C TYR A 135 11.57 -2.00 -30.47
N GLY A 136 10.83 -2.88 -29.82
CA GLY A 136 9.38 -3.00 -29.98
C GLY A 136 8.56 -1.87 -29.32
N GLN A 137 9.23 -0.90 -28.67
CA GLN A 137 8.58 0.22 -27.99
C GLN A 137 8.85 1.54 -28.73
N LYS A 138 8.05 2.59 -28.42
CA LYS A 138 8.37 3.96 -28.88
C LYS A 138 9.77 4.35 -28.37
N PRO A 139 10.60 5.02 -29.14
CA PRO A 139 11.97 5.37 -28.74
C PRO A 139 12.05 6.11 -27.41
N ILE A 140 11.14 7.05 -27.18
CA ILE A 140 11.07 7.86 -25.96
C ILE A 140 9.68 7.74 -25.34
N ASN A 141 9.63 7.49 -24.05
CA ASN A 141 8.42 7.61 -23.24
C ASN A 141 8.53 8.84 -22.33
N LYS A 142 7.45 9.66 -22.32
CA LYS A 142 7.32 10.85 -21.47
C LYS A 142 6.07 10.67 -20.60
N GLY A 143 6.21 9.97 -19.47
CA GLY A 143 5.08 9.66 -18.59
C GLY A 143 5.47 8.70 -17.50
N PHE A 144 4.48 8.08 -16.84
CA PHE A 144 4.79 7.11 -15.80
C PHE A 144 5.37 5.83 -16.40
N SER A 145 6.59 5.51 -16.02
CA SER A 145 7.31 4.31 -16.48
C SER A 145 8.39 3.89 -15.48
N LEU A 146 8.73 2.61 -15.51
CA LEU A 146 9.83 2.10 -14.70
C LEU A 146 11.16 2.48 -15.36
N VAL A 147 12.00 3.14 -14.62
CA VAL A 147 13.43 3.34 -14.88
C VAL A 147 14.17 2.57 -13.77
N MET A 148 15.16 1.78 -14.14
CA MET A 148 15.95 0.99 -13.20
C MET A 148 17.18 1.77 -12.75
N ASP A 149 17.59 1.57 -11.52
CA ASP A 149 18.73 2.22 -10.87
C ASP A 149 20.11 2.03 -11.52
N PRO A 150 20.40 0.95 -12.29
CA PRO A 150 21.76 0.77 -12.82
C PRO A 150 22.33 1.97 -13.57
N LEU A 151 21.46 2.75 -14.23
CA LEU A 151 21.86 4.01 -14.86
C LEU A 151 20.65 4.94 -15.01
N SER A 152 20.69 6.08 -14.37
CA SER A 152 19.64 7.09 -14.46
C SER A 152 20.19 8.50 -14.29
N ILE A 153 19.46 9.51 -14.75
CA ILE A 153 19.79 10.92 -14.53
C ILE A 153 18.74 11.51 -13.60
N CYS A 154 19.23 12.19 -12.58
CA CYS A 154 18.42 12.91 -11.62
C CYS A 154 18.69 14.42 -11.71
N ILE A 155 17.64 15.22 -11.74
CA ILE A 155 17.67 16.59 -11.25
C ILE A 155 17.26 16.51 -9.79
N ASN A 156 18.17 16.80 -8.88
CA ASN A 156 17.97 16.55 -7.45
C ASN A 156 16.70 17.22 -6.93
N ASN A 157 15.95 16.48 -6.16
CA ASN A 157 14.73 16.95 -5.51
C ASN A 157 14.70 16.40 -4.09
N LYS A 158 14.86 17.27 -3.11
CA LYS A 158 14.95 16.92 -1.68
C LYS A 158 13.68 16.24 -1.14
N ASP A 159 12.54 16.43 -1.80
CA ASP A 159 11.27 15.77 -1.43
C ASP A 159 11.20 14.31 -1.87
N VAL A 160 12.10 13.86 -2.74
CA VAL A 160 12.14 12.47 -3.23
C VAL A 160 12.93 11.61 -2.25
N LYS A 161 12.28 11.19 -1.17
CA LYS A 161 12.86 10.34 -0.13
C LYS A 161 12.20 8.96 -0.13
N LEU A 162 13.02 7.93 -0.27
CA LEU A 162 12.59 6.54 -0.20
C LEU A 162 12.15 6.16 1.22
N THR A 163 11.22 5.24 1.31
CA THR A 163 10.70 4.76 2.59
C THR A 163 11.41 3.47 2.99
N PRO A 164 12.06 3.44 4.16
CA PRO A 164 12.55 2.20 4.75
C PRO A 164 11.41 1.19 4.94
N ILE A 165 11.64 -0.06 4.55
CA ILE A 165 10.65 -1.13 4.69
C ILE A 165 11.18 -2.16 5.68
N PRO A 166 10.85 -2.05 6.99
CA PRO A 166 11.28 -3.02 7.98
C PRO A 166 10.50 -4.33 7.77
N VAL A 167 11.20 -5.37 7.33
CA VAL A 167 10.64 -6.72 7.13
C VAL A 167 10.92 -7.54 8.38
N PRO A 168 9.89 -7.94 9.17
CA PRO A 168 10.09 -8.80 10.32
C PRO A 168 10.49 -10.21 9.85
N MET A 169 11.60 -10.72 10.36
CA MET A 169 12.10 -12.04 10.01
C MET A 169 11.62 -13.10 11.03
N PRO A 170 11.55 -14.39 10.63
CA PRO A 170 11.09 -15.45 11.53
C PRO A 170 11.96 -15.65 12.79
N ASP A 171 13.23 -15.25 12.75
CA ASP A 171 14.16 -15.28 13.87
C ASP A 171 14.06 -14.07 14.81
N GLY A 172 13.10 -13.17 14.59
CA GLY A 172 12.89 -11.94 15.35
C GLY A 172 13.75 -10.77 14.92
N SER A 173 14.66 -10.93 13.97
CA SER A 173 15.44 -9.84 13.40
C SER A 173 14.61 -8.99 12.43
N ILE A 174 15.12 -7.81 12.07
CA ILE A 174 14.50 -6.92 11.08
C ILE A 174 15.42 -6.85 9.86
N PHE A 175 14.90 -7.24 8.69
CA PHE A 175 15.59 -7.06 7.43
C PHE A 175 15.14 -5.74 6.79
N ASN A 176 16.09 -4.95 6.29
CA ASN A 176 15.78 -3.70 5.58
C ASN A 176 15.37 -4.01 4.14
N GLY A 177 14.07 -4.21 3.91
CA GLY A 177 13.50 -4.39 2.58
C GLY A 177 13.60 -3.11 1.75
N GLU A 178 13.64 -3.28 0.42
CA GLU A 178 13.72 -2.14 -0.49
C GLU A 178 12.95 -2.40 -1.79
N SER A 179 12.49 -1.32 -2.39
CA SER A 179 11.91 -1.30 -3.74
C SER A 179 12.28 0.03 -4.42
N SER A 180 13.56 0.36 -4.36
CA SER A 180 14.10 1.68 -4.71
C SER A 180 13.73 2.10 -6.13
N ASP A 181 13.91 1.25 -7.13
CA ASP A 181 13.60 1.55 -8.54
C ASP A 181 12.15 2.00 -8.74
N ALA A 182 11.20 1.22 -8.19
CA ALA A 182 9.79 1.51 -8.35
C ALA A 182 9.36 2.74 -7.54
N GLU A 183 9.87 2.88 -6.30
CA GLU A 183 9.52 4.01 -5.44
C GLU A 183 10.10 5.32 -5.97
N LYS A 184 11.34 5.35 -6.46
CA LYS A 184 11.93 6.52 -7.13
C LYS A 184 11.05 6.97 -8.30
N CYS A 185 10.66 6.05 -9.18
CA CYS A 185 9.76 6.37 -10.30
C CYS A 185 8.44 6.98 -9.82
N ILE A 186 7.82 6.42 -8.78
CA ILE A 186 6.57 6.94 -8.22
C ILE A 186 6.77 8.34 -7.66
N LEU A 187 7.80 8.56 -6.86
CA LEU A 187 8.04 9.83 -6.18
C LEU A 187 8.39 10.95 -7.15
N HIS A 188 9.28 10.70 -8.12
CA HIS A 188 9.59 11.68 -9.17
C HIS A 188 8.37 12.00 -10.04
N TYR A 189 7.57 10.99 -10.40
CA TYR A 189 6.33 11.22 -11.13
C TYR A 189 5.33 12.04 -10.31
N LYS A 190 5.15 11.75 -9.01
CA LYS A 190 4.29 12.54 -8.11
C LYS A 190 4.74 13.99 -8.02
N SER A 191 6.05 14.22 -7.97
CA SER A 191 6.61 15.56 -7.81
C SER A 191 6.53 16.41 -9.08
N ARG A 192 6.75 15.80 -10.25
CA ARG A 192 6.94 16.55 -11.52
C ARG A 192 6.01 16.11 -12.67
N GLY A 193 5.12 15.15 -12.46
CA GLY A 193 4.13 14.72 -13.45
C GLY A 193 4.64 13.82 -14.57
N GLY A 194 5.95 13.53 -14.62
CA GLY A 194 6.51 12.68 -15.67
C GLY A 194 7.91 12.16 -15.40
N ILE A 195 8.28 11.17 -16.20
CA ILE A 195 9.59 10.52 -16.25
C ILE A 195 9.97 10.37 -17.72
N ILE A 196 11.24 10.59 -18.06
CA ILE A 196 11.76 10.33 -19.41
C ILE A 196 12.39 8.93 -19.43
N ARG A 197 12.00 8.10 -20.36
CA ARG A 197 12.66 6.82 -20.60
C ARG A 197 13.00 6.63 -22.09
N PHE A 198 14.29 6.43 -22.36
CA PHE A 198 14.78 6.08 -23.69
C PHE A 198 14.72 4.56 -23.84
N ASN A 199 13.72 4.07 -24.56
CA ASN A 199 13.39 2.65 -24.62
C ASN A 199 14.33 1.82 -25.51
N HIS A 200 15.01 2.47 -26.46
CA HIS A 200 15.96 1.78 -27.35
C HIS A 200 17.36 1.65 -26.74
N TYR A 201 17.57 2.17 -25.53
CA TYR A 201 18.85 2.10 -24.83
C TYR A 201 18.68 1.38 -23.49
N ALA A 202 19.68 0.58 -23.11
CA ALA A 202 19.68 -0.07 -21.79
C ALA A 202 21.09 -0.29 -21.27
N PRO A 203 21.33 -0.15 -19.94
CA PRO A 203 22.54 -0.60 -19.30
C PRO A 203 22.56 -2.14 -19.23
N LYS A 204 23.74 -2.73 -19.43
CA LYS A 204 23.99 -4.14 -19.20
C LYS A 204 24.60 -4.31 -17.81
N VAL A 205 23.89 -4.99 -16.95
CA VAL A 205 24.29 -5.31 -15.58
C VAL A 205 24.13 -6.80 -15.30
N GLU A 206 24.84 -7.28 -14.33
CA GLU A 206 24.73 -8.66 -13.87
C GLU A 206 23.90 -8.70 -12.59
N TYR A 207 22.62 -9.05 -12.74
CA TYR A 207 21.70 -9.16 -11.61
C TYR A 207 22.04 -10.36 -10.72
N PHE A 208 21.89 -10.18 -9.40
CA PHE A 208 22.06 -11.25 -8.39
C PHE A 208 23.50 -11.79 -8.26
N GLY A 209 24.50 -10.92 -8.35
CA GLY A 209 25.90 -11.29 -8.08
C GLY A 209 26.06 -11.88 -6.66
N LYS A 210 26.91 -12.91 -6.54
CA LYS A 210 27.08 -13.69 -5.29
C LYS A 210 27.91 -13.00 -4.21
N VAL A 211 28.67 -11.97 -4.53
CA VAL A 211 29.63 -11.31 -3.61
C VAL A 211 29.31 -9.85 -3.45
N GLY A 212 29.29 -9.38 -2.19
CA GLY A 212 29.04 -7.99 -1.81
C GLY A 212 27.65 -7.46 -2.17
N GLY A 213 27.43 -6.17 -1.96
CA GLY A 213 26.15 -5.50 -2.22
C GLY A 213 25.04 -5.91 -1.25
N TYR A 214 23.79 -5.89 -1.74
CA TYR A 214 22.61 -6.14 -0.93
C TYR A 214 22.36 -7.64 -0.72
N GLN A 215 22.74 -8.14 0.45
CA GLN A 215 22.60 -9.53 0.85
C GLN A 215 21.27 -9.78 1.60
N GLY A 216 20.83 -11.05 1.71
CA GLY A 216 19.66 -11.45 2.49
C GLY A 216 18.33 -11.40 1.74
N ARG A 217 18.31 -11.04 0.46
CA ARG A 217 17.11 -11.15 -0.38
C ARG A 217 16.68 -12.61 -0.52
N ASN A 218 15.44 -12.90 -0.18
CA ASN A 218 14.80 -14.19 -0.41
C ASN A 218 13.33 -13.99 -0.86
N ALA A 219 12.62 -15.08 -1.14
CA ALA A 219 11.23 -15.01 -1.59
C ALA A 219 10.30 -14.33 -0.58
N TYR A 220 10.53 -14.54 0.72
CA TYR A 220 9.74 -13.94 1.80
C TYR A 220 9.93 -12.42 1.86
N THR A 221 11.19 -11.94 1.91
CA THR A 221 11.49 -10.50 1.97
C THR A 221 11.01 -9.76 0.72
N GLN A 222 11.15 -10.35 -0.46
CA GLN A 222 10.65 -9.77 -1.71
C GLN A 222 9.12 -9.69 -1.74
N LYS A 223 8.42 -10.74 -1.29
CA LYS A 223 6.96 -10.75 -1.20
C LYS A 223 6.47 -9.67 -0.25
N TYR A 224 7.01 -9.60 0.96
CA TYR A 224 6.65 -8.61 1.97
C TYR A 224 6.84 -7.18 1.45
N THR A 225 8.00 -6.91 0.86
CA THR A 225 8.33 -5.61 0.26
C THR A 225 7.36 -5.24 -0.86
N ALA A 226 7.03 -6.19 -1.75
CA ALA A 226 6.09 -5.95 -2.84
C ALA A 226 4.66 -5.69 -2.33
N GLU A 227 4.21 -6.40 -1.29
CA GLU A 227 2.91 -6.17 -0.64
C GLU A 227 2.88 -4.80 0.05
N PHE A 228 3.95 -4.42 0.74
CA PHE A 228 4.07 -3.08 1.33
C PHE A 228 3.95 -1.99 0.26
N MET A 229 4.66 -2.10 -0.84
CA MET A 229 4.63 -1.14 -1.93
C MET A 229 3.26 -1.06 -2.61
N LEU A 230 2.62 -2.20 -2.86
CA LEU A 230 1.26 -2.23 -3.40
C LEU A 230 0.26 -1.52 -2.47
N ASN A 231 0.41 -1.70 -1.17
CA ASN A 231 -0.44 -1.06 -0.17
C ASN A 231 -0.16 0.44 -0.03
N LYS A 232 1.10 0.85 -0.18
CA LYS A 232 1.50 2.27 -0.05
C LYS A 232 1.16 3.08 -1.29
N TYR A 233 1.29 2.49 -2.49
CA TYR A 233 1.14 3.18 -3.77
C TYR A 233 0.14 2.49 -4.72
N PRO A 234 -1.11 2.23 -4.28
CA PRO A 234 -2.10 1.53 -5.09
C PRO A 234 -2.50 2.27 -6.36
N GLU A 235 -2.31 3.60 -6.37
CA GLU A 235 -2.55 4.46 -7.53
C GLU A 235 -1.59 4.13 -8.68
N TYR A 236 -0.37 3.71 -8.36
CA TYR A 236 0.73 3.47 -9.30
C TYR A 236 0.98 1.99 -9.57
N ILE A 237 0.63 1.13 -8.61
CA ILE A 237 0.88 -0.31 -8.66
C ILE A 237 -0.45 -1.05 -8.84
N SER A 238 -0.53 -1.92 -9.84
CA SER A 238 -1.75 -2.69 -10.14
C SER A 238 -1.75 -4.10 -9.56
N GLY A 239 -0.61 -4.59 -9.11
CA GLY A 239 -0.48 -5.93 -8.54
C GLY A 239 0.96 -6.40 -8.45
N ILE A 240 1.12 -7.65 -8.01
CA ILE A 240 2.40 -8.33 -7.85
C ILE A 240 2.44 -9.53 -8.80
N ASN A 241 3.55 -9.70 -9.51
CA ASN A 241 3.81 -10.90 -10.29
C ASN A 241 4.70 -11.83 -9.47
N PHE A 242 4.25 -13.06 -9.27
CA PHE A 242 5.01 -14.14 -8.64
C PHE A 242 5.64 -14.99 -9.73
N LYS A 243 6.97 -15.12 -9.73
CA LYS A 243 7.71 -15.94 -10.69
C LYS A 243 7.90 -17.36 -10.14
N LYS A 244 8.09 -18.34 -11.03
CA LYS A 244 8.29 -19.75 -10.63
C LYS A 244 9.48 -19.97 -9.69
N ASN A 245 10.49 -19.15 -9.77
CA ASN A 245 11.67 -19.19 -8.90
C ASN A 245 11.48 -18.50 -7.53
N GLY A 246 10.25 -18.15 -7.16
CA GLY A 246 9.92 -17.49 -5.91
C GLY A 246 10.17 -15.97 -5.87
N THR A 247 10.79 -15.39 -6.90
CA THR A 247 10.99 -13.93 -6.95
C THR A 247 9.70 -13.21 -7.29
N THR A 248 9.56 -11.99 -6.79
CA THR A 248 8.40 -11.13 -7.05
C THR A 248 8.81 -9.89 -7.84
N SER A 249 7.87 -9.33 -8.60
CA SER A 249 8.03 -8.04 -9.24
C SER A 249 6.73 -7.25 -9.18
N LEU A 250 6.83 -5.94 -9.03
CA LEU A 250 5.68 -5.04 -9.05
C LEU A 250 5.18 -4.85 -10.48
N ARG A 251 3.86 -4.82 -10.63
CA ARG A 251 3.22 -4.45 -11.88
C ARG A 251 2.80 -2.99 -11.78
N LEU A 252 3.59 -2.09 -12.37
CA LEU A 252 3.23 -0.67 -12.44
C LEU A 252 2.06 -0.47 -13.42
N ARG A 253 1.20 0.50 -13.13
CA ARG A 253 0.14 0.94 -14.04
C ARG A 253 0.76 1.70 -15.21
N ARG A 254 0.16 1.65 -16.38
CA ARG A 254 0.58 2.50 -17.52
C ARG A 254 0.26 3.97 -17.29
N LYS A 255 -0.82 4.24 -16.56
CA LYS A 255 -1.21 5.56 -16.08
C LYS A 255 -1.61 5.42 -14.61
N PRO A 256 -1.21 6.35 -13.75
CA PRO A 256 -1.72 6.37 -12.38
C PRO A 256 -3.25 6.42 -12.39
N LYS A 257 -3.83 5.77 -11.40
CA LYS A 257 -5.28 5.75 -11.22
C LYS A 257 -5.61 6.49 -9.94
N GLU A 258 -6.51 7.43 -10.01
CA GLU A 258 -7.07 8.01 -8.80
C GLU A 258 -7.71 6.90 -7.97
N ILE A 259 -7.26 6.78 -6.72
CA ILE A 259 -7.82 5.86 -5.75
C ILE A 259 -8.73 6.65 -4.83
N ILE A 260 -9.99 6.34 -4.90
CA ILE A 260 -10.97 6.93 -3.99
C ILE A 260 -10.76 6.27 -2.63
N LYS A 261 -10.26 7.04 -1.65
CA LYS A 261 -10.22 6.59 -0.27
C LYS A 261 -11.63 6.63 0.32
N PRO A 262 -12.05 5.60 1.06
CA PRO A 262 -13.34 5.66 1.73
C PRO A 262 -13.29 6.71 2.83
N LYS A 263 -14.39 7.44 3.04
CA LYS A 263 -14.59 8.21 4.26
C LYS A 263 -14.98 7.24 5.37
N ILE A 264 -14.19 7.20 6.44
CA ILE A 264 -14.42 6.28 7.56
C ILE A 264 -15.03 7.06 8.72
N PHE A 265 -16.21 6.64 9.17
CA PHE A 265 -16.83 7.09 10.39
C PHE A 265 -16.64 6.06 11.49
N VAL A 266 -16.18 6.50 12.65
CA VAL A 266 -16.08 5.66 13.84
C VAL A 266 -17.06 6.13 14.89
N ILE A 267 -18.02 5.28 15.24
CA ILE A 267 -18.99 5.51 16.31
C ILE A 267 -18.31 5.15 17.63
N SER A 268 -18.22 6.11 18.55
CA SER A 268 -17.58 5.92 19.87
C SER A 268 -18.21 6.81 20.93
N LEU A 269 -18.25 6.33 22.16
CA LEU A 269 -18.68 7.11 23.31
C LEU A 269 -17.68 8.22 23.65
N ASP A 270 -18.18 9.31 24.18
CA ASP A 270 -17.39 10.44 24.69
C ASP A 270 -17.06 10.22 26.18
N ASN A 271 -16.26 9.17 26.44
CA ASN A 271 -15.77 8.83 27.78
C ASN A 271 -14.36 8.29 27.69
N GLU A 272 -13.72 8.01 28.81
CA GLU A 272 -12.33 7.54 28.87
C GLU A 272 -12.11 6.21 28.11
N GLU A 273 -13.06 5.27 28.19
CA GLU A 273 -12.97 4.04 27.44
C GLU A 273 -13.08 4.26 25.92
N GLY A 274 -13.97 5.12 25.47
CA GLY A 274 -14.05 5.51 24.06
C GLY A 274 -12.79 6.21 23.59
N LYS A 275 -12.19 7.08 24.39
CA LYS A 275 -10.88 7.69 24.09
C LYS A 275 -9.77 6.64 23.97
N ARG A 276 -9.69 5.72 24.94
CA ARG A 276 -8.73 4.61 24.92
C ARG A 276 -8.87 3.76 23.67
N ARG A 277 -10.08 3.36 23.28
CA ARG A 277 -10.34 2.57 22.08
C ARG A 277 -9.95 3.30 20.82
N ARG A 278 -10.36 4.58 20.68
CA ARG A 278 -9.97 5.40 19.52
C ARG A 278 -8.45 5.56 19.40
N SER A 279 -7.70 5.59 20.49
CA SER A 279 -6.23 5.69 20.44
C SER A 279 -5.54 4.42 19.89
N LEU A 280 -6.24 3.29 19.85
CA LEU A 280 -5.74 2.03 19.30
C LEU A 280 -6.01 1.87 17.78
N LEU A 281 -6.81 2.78 17.20
CA LEU A 281 -7.15 2.70 15.78
C LEU A 281 -5.95 3.10 14.91
N ASN A 282 -5.66 2.32 13.91
CA ASN A 282 -4.48 2.43 13.06
C ASN A 282 -4.80 2.94 11.63
N TYR A 283 -5.85 3.75 11.51
CA TYR A 283 -6.32 4.35 10.25
C TYR A 283 -6.91 5.74 10.49
N GLU A 284 -7.01 6.55 9.43
CA GLU A 284 -7.66 7.87 9.47
C GLU A 284 -9.19 7.71 9.52
N TYR A 285 -9.86 8.47 10.38
CA TYR A 285 -11.30 8.42 10.54
C TYR A 285 -11.87 9.77 11.03
N GLU A 286 -13.17 9.95 10.82
CA GLU A 286 -13.95 10.98 11.48
C GLU A 286 -14.71 10.36 12.66
N TRP A 287 -14.51 10.90 13.85
CA TRP A 287 -15.23 10.45 15.04
C TRP A 287 -16.66 10.95 15.06
N ILE A 288 -17.59 10.03 15.27
CA ILE A 288 -19.00 10.33 15.53
C ILE A 288 -19.29 9.98 16.99
N LYS A 289 -19.61 11.01 17.77
CA LYS A 289 -20.03 10.83 19.17
C LYS A 289 -21.28 9.97 19.21
N ALA A 290 -21.16 8.81 19.87
CA ALA A 290 -22.26 7.86 20.03
C ALA A 290 -23.36 8.46 20.90
N GLU A 291 -24.60 8.18 20.54
CA GLU A 291 -25.76 8.48 21.36
C GLU A 291 -25.90 7.45 22.49
N THR A 292 -26.41 7.91 23.64
CA THR A 292 -26.82 6.99 24.72
C THR A 292 -28.31 6.71 24.56
N GLY A 293 -28.79 5.57 25.09
CA GLY A 293 -30.21 5.29 25.06
C GLY A 293 -31.06 6.26 25.93
N LEU A 294 -30.40 7.13 26.70
CA LEU A 294 -31.04 8.18 27.51
C LEU A 294 -31.20 9.50 26.76
N THR A 295 -30.39 9.71 25.71
CA THR A 295 -30.35 10.98 24.95
C THR A 295 -30.84 10.80 23.50
N CYS A 296 -31.33 9.62 23.14
CA CYS A 296 -31.80 9.35 21.79
C CYS A 296 -33.17 10.01 21.52
N ASP A 297 -33.46 10.28 20.24
CA ASP A 297 -34.69 10.87 19.80
C ASP A 297 -35.95 10.14 20.32
N PRO A 298 -37.00 10.85 20.77
CA PRO A 298 -38.22 10.25 21.32
C PRO A 298 -38.90 9.23 20.40
N TRP A 299 -38.89 9.46 19.08
CA TRP A 299 -39.51 8.53 18.12
C TRP A 299 -38.84 7.13 18.10
N ILE A 300 -37.50 7.08 18.33
CA ILE A 300 -36.77 5.83 18.42
C ILE A 300 -37.25 5.02 19.64
N VAL A 301 -37.38 5.71 20.76
CA VAL A 301 -37.88 5.10 22.01
C VAL A 301 -39.29 4.57 21.82
N GLU A 302 -40.16 5.34 21.20
CA GLU A 302 -41.53 4.98 20.96
C GLU A 302 -41.68 3.75 20.05
N LYS A 303 -41.05 3.78 18.89
CA LYS A 303 -41.05 2.64 17.93
C LYS A 303 -40.39 1.37 18.49
N MET A 304 -39.54 1.46 19.51
CA MET A 304 -38.85 0.34 20.16
C MET A 304 -39.56 -0.16 21.45
N LYS A 305 -40.60 0.55 21.97
CA LYS A 305 -41.26 0.27 23.27
C LYS A 305 -41.91 -1.12 23.38
N ASN A 306 -42.30 -1.77 22.33
CA ASN A 306 -43.19 -2.93 22.35
C ASN A 306 -42.44 -4.29 22.39
N ARG A 307 -41.25 -4.38 23.00
CA ARG A 307 -40.61 -5.68 23.30
C ARG A 307 -40.65 -5.96 24.82
N HIS A 308 -41.69 -6.64 25.25
CA HIS A 308 -41.78 -7.24 26.58
C HIS A 308 -40.69 -8.31 26.70
N ASN A 309 -39.76 -8.18 27.63
CA ASN A 309 -38.71 -9.16 28.06
C ASN A 309 -37.25 -8.80 27.81
N ILE A 310 -36.87 -7.55 27.55
CA ILE A 310 -35.45 -7.16 27.52
C ILE A 310 -35.12 -6.42 28.84
N LYS A 311 -34.07 -6.87 29.55
CA LYS A 311 -33.55 -6.16 30.73
C LYS A 311 -33.28 -4.70 30.40
N PHE A 312 -33.65 -3.79 31.33
CA PHE A 312 -33.60 -2.31 31.11
C PHE A 312 -32.23 -1.84 30.56
N LYS A 313 -31.12 -2.32 31.14
CA LYS A 313 -29.74 -1.97 30.71
C LYS A 313 -29.45 -2.37 29.26
N THR A 314 -29.87 -3.55 28.83
CA THR A 314 -29.72 -4.01 27.43
C THR A 314 -30.58 -3.22 26.47
N LYS A 315 -31.74 -2.70 26.92
CA LYS A 315 -32.62 -1.87 26.12
C LYS A 315 -31.99 -0.49 25.84
N ILE A 316 -31.40 0.15 26.85
CA ILE A 316 -30.71 1.44 26.73
C ILE A 316 -29.52 1.34 25.74
N GLY A 317 -28.69 0.30 25.85
CA GLY A 317 -27.57 0.09 24.92
C GLY A 317 -28.03 -0.09 23.46
N LYS A 318 -29.13 -0.83 23.23
CA LYS A 318 -29.70 -1.00 21.89
C LYS A 318 -30.28 0.29 21.33
N LEU A 319 -30.91 1.11 22.16
CA LEU A 319 -31.41 2.42 21.77
C LEU A 319 -30.26 3.34 21.36
N GLY A 320 -29.21 3.43 22.19
CA GLY A 320 -28.04 4.26 21.90
C GLY A 320 -27.31 3.83 20.63
N CYS A 321 -27.08 2.51 20.45
CA CYS A 321 -26.49 1.99 19.23
C CYS A 321 -27.33 2.34 17.99
N PHE A 322 -28.65 2.11 18.05
CA PHE A 322 -29.55 2.45 16.95
C PHE A 322 -29.53 3.94 16.62
N ALA A 323 -29.62 4.79 17.62
CA ALA A 323 -29.59 6.25 17.47
C ALA A 323 -28.26 6.73 16.85
N SER A 324 -27.14 6.13 17.28
CA SER A 324 -25.82 6.43 16.75
C SER A 324 -25.72 6.10 15.25
N TYR A 325 -26.22 4.94 14.83
CA TYR A 325 -26.26 4.58 13.41
C TYR A 325 -27.17 5.49 12.61
N MET A 326 -28.34 5.86 13.12
CA MET A 326 -29.23 6.81 12.44
C MET A 326 -28.57 8.18 12.28
N LYS A 327 -27.81 8.63 13.26
CA LYS A 327 -27.02 9.88 13.17
C LYS A 327 -26.01 9.82 12.04
N VAL A 328 -25.25 8.71 11.90
CA VAL A 328 -24.31 8.52 10.81
C VAL A 328 -25.03 8.42 9.46
N PHE A 329 -26.11 7.65 9.39
CA PHE A 329 -26.88 7.50 8.15
C PHE A 329 -27.44 8.84 7.68
N ASN A 330 -28.03 9.64 8.57
CA ASN A 330 -28.51 10.97 8.25
C ASN A 330 -27.38 11.90 7.77
N LYS A 331 -26.19 11.83 8.39
CA LYS A 331 -25.03 12.59 7.93
C LYS A 331 -24.62 12.18 6.51
N ILE A 332 -24.54 10.87 6.22
CA ILE A 332 -24.22 10.35 4.89
C ILE A 332 -25.22 10.84 3.84
N VAL A 333 -26.52 10.81 4.16
CA VAL A 333 -27.59 11.23 3.26
C VAL A 333 -27.57 12.73 3.03
N ASN A 334 -27.47 13.54 4.09
CA ASN A 334 -27.50 15.00 4.02
C ASN A 334 -26.28 15.55 3.25
N GLU A 335 -25.10 14.99 3.48
CA GLU A 335 -23.86 15.39 2.81
C GLU A 335 -23.63 14.65 1.48
N LYS A 336 -24.52 13.75 1.07
CA LYS A 336 -24.45 12.93 -0.16
C LYS A 336 -23.12 12.19 -0.31
N LEU A 337 -22.64 11.59 0.78
CA LEU A 337 -21.33 10.95 0.83
C LEU A 337 -21.33 9.57 0.18
N ASN A 338 -20.42 9.37 -0.76
CA ASN A 338 -20.16 8.07 -1.39
C ASN A 338 -18.89 7.43 -0.81
N ASN A 339 -18.77 6.11 -0.98
CA ASN A 339 -17.61 5.34 -0.52
C ASN A 339 -17.35 5.49 0.98
N VAL A 340 -18.39 5.26 1.78
CA VAL A 340 -18.36 5.43 3.24
C VAL A 340 -18.20 4.08 3.93
N ILE A 341 -17.37 4.04 4.97
CA ILE A 341 -17.25 2.92 5.91
C ILE A 341 -17.71 3.42 7.27
N ILE A 342 -18.57 2.64 7.92
CA ILE A 342 -19.02 2.86 9.29
C ILE A 342 -18.40 1.76 10.15
N LEU A 343 -17.73 2.13 11.23
CA LEU A 343 -17.09 1.24 12.18
C LEU A 343 -17.51 1.59 13.61
N GLU A 344 -17.45 0.61 14.51
CA GLU A 344 -17.46 0.81 15.94
C GLU A 344 -16.01 1.01 16.45
N ASP A 345 -15.84 1.62 17.62
CA ASP A 345 -14.54 2.05 18.17
C ASP A 345 -13.58 0.93 18.59
N ASP A 346 -14.05 -0.31 18.52
CA ASP A 346 -13.28 -1.53 18.80
C ASP A 346 -12.85 -2.28 17.53
N CYS A 347 -12.93 -1.64 16.36
CA CYS A 347 -12.53 -2.21 15.08
C CYS A 347 -11.09 -1.87 14.72
N ILE A 348 -10.19 -2.84 14.79
CA ILE A 348 -8.79 -2.71 14.37
C ILE A 348 -8.63 -3.25 12.95
N LEU A 349 -7.99 -2.46 12.08
CA LEU A 349 -7.72 -2.86 10.70
C LEU A 349 -6.70 -4.00 10.66
N LEU A 350 -7.09 -5.15 10.09
CA LEU A 350 -6.23 -6.32 9.93
C LEU A 350 -5.42 -6.30 8.64
N GLN A 351 -6.02 -5.78 7.57
CA GLN A 351 -5.39 -5.71 6.26
C GLN A 351 -5.84 -4.49 5.50
N LYS A 352 -4.93 -3.86 4.76
CA LYS A 352 -5.26 -2.76 3.88
C LYS A 352 -6.09 -3.26 2.68
N TYR A 353 -7.06 -2.47 2.28
CA TYR A 353 -7.95 -2.75 1.16
C TYR A 353 -8.19 -1.50 0.32
N PHE A 354 -8.71 -1.71 -0.87
CA PHE A 354 -9.05 -0.63 -1.79
C PHE A 354 -10.54 -0.67 -2.09
N VAL A 355 -11.16 0.50 -2.09
CA VAL A 355 -12.61 0.66 -2.34
C VAL A 355 -13.03 0.00 -3.66
N GLU A 356 -12.18 0.07 -4.68
CA GLU A 356 -12.46 -0.55 -5.98
C GLU A 356 -12.62 -2.06 -5.93
N LYS A 357 -12.01 -2.71 -4.93
CA LYS A 357 -12.18 -4.15 -4.71
C LYS A 357 -13.45 -4.49 -3.94
N LEU A 358 -14.05 -3.51 -3.24
CA LEU A 358 -15.29 -3.72 -2.49
C LEU A 358 -16.53 -3.72 -3.39
N GLY A 359 -16.45 -3.11 -4.58
CA GLY A 359 -17.53 -3.13 -5.57
C GLY A 359 -18.64 -2.10 -5.31
N LYS A 360 -19.81 -2.29 -5.95
CA LYS A 360 -20.88 -1.30 -6.04
C LYS A 360 -22.09 -1.57 -5.13
N LYS A 361 -22.01 -2.54 -4.23
CA LYS A 361 -23.09 -2.90 -3.30
C LYS A 361 -22.61 -2.81 -1.85
N PRO A 362 -23.50 -2.58 -0.88
CA PRO A 362 -23.15 -2.58 0.53
C PRO A 362 -22.55 -3.91 0.97
N ILE A 363 -21.54 -3.86 1.85
CA ILE A 363 -20.79 -5.03 2.29
C ILE A 363 -20.53 -4.98 3.79
N TYR A 364 -20.76 -6.09 4.50
CA TYR A 364 -20.17 -6.28 5.83
C TYR A 364 -18.65 -6.52 5.68
N LEU A 365 -17.86 -5.69 6.32
CA LEU A 365 -16.39 -5.80 6.35
C LEU A 365 -15.92 -6.63 7.54
N ASN A 366 -16.78 -6.75 8.54
CA ASN A 366 -16.68 -7.61 9.71
C ASN A 366 -18.08 -7.99 10.17
N GLY A 367 -18.21 -9.10 10.92
CA GLY A 367 -19.49 -9.55 11.47
C GLY A 367 -19.41 -10.99 11.94
N VAL A 368 -20.48 -11.44 12.55
CA VAL A 368 -20.60 -12.79 13.13
C VAL A 368 -21.57 -13.63 12.31
N PHE A 369 -21.12 -14.80 11.85
CA PHE A 369 -22.01 -15.78 11.21
C PHE A 369 -23.07 -16.27 12.20
N GLN A 370 -24.32 -16.19 11.81
CA GLN A 370 -25.48 -16.55 12.62
C GLN A 370 -26.41 -17.51 11.87
N HIS A 371 -26.89 -18.54 12.56
CA HIS A 371 -27.87 -19.46 12.03
C HIS A 371 -29.19 -18.72 11.69
N PRO A 372 -29.86 -19.03 10.56
CA PRO A 372 -31.03 -18.27 10.11
C PRO A 372 -32.22 -18.34 11.08
N LEU A 373 -32.36 -19.41 11.85
CA LEU A 373 -33.46 -19.56 12.78
C LEU A 373 -33.19 -18.87 14.12
N ASN A 374 -32.04 -19.14 14.74
CA ASN A 374 -31.63 -18.48 15.96
C ASN A 374 -30.14 -18.68 16.26
N TYR A 375 -29.60 -17.85 17.17
CA TYR A 375 -28.18 -17.83 17.51
C TYR A 375 -27.68 -19.15 18.16
N SER A 376 -28.50 -19.81 19.01
CA SER A 376 -28.11 -21.03 19.69
C SER A 376 -27.81 -22.20 18.75
N LYS A 377 -28.31 -22.14 17.51
CA LYS A 377 -28.03 -23.11 16.47
C LYS A 377 -26.75 -22.82 15.68
N SER A 378 -26.04 -21.72 15.97
CA SER A 378 -24.79 -21.32 15.33
C SER A 378 -23.57 -22.10 15.83
N THR A 379 -23.66 -23.44 15.77
CA THR A 379 -22.58 -24.35 16.22
C THR A 379 -21.41 -24.38 15.26
N LYS A 380 -20.24 -24.85 15.71
CA LYS A 380 -19.08 -25.05 14.82
C LYS A 380 -19.44 -25.99 13.67
N LYS A 381 -20.06 -27.14 13.97
CA LYS A 381 -20.49 -28.14 13.00
C LYS A 381 -21.40 -27.52 11.89
N TRP A 382 -22.33 -26.64 12.27
CA TRP A 382 -23.19 -25.97 11.31
C TRP A 382 -22.38 -24.97 10.46
N ARG A 383 -21.45 -24.20 11.06
CA ARG A 383 -20.62 -23.25 10.31
C ARG A 383 -19.75 -23.93 9.27
N ASP A 384 -19.21 -25.10 9.56
CA ASP A 384 -18.39 -25.88 8.63
C ASP A 384 -19.18 -26.34 7.39
N THR A 385 -20.52 -26.28 7.43
CA THR A 385 -21.37 -26.54 6.25
C THR A 385 -21.51 -25.35 5.30
N ILE A 386 -21.11 -24.15 5.72
CA ILE A 386 -21.23 -22.93 4.91
C ILE A 386 -20.09 -22.88 3.89
N LYS A 387 -20.43 -22.98 2.61
CA LYS A 387 -19.45 -22.82 1.52
C LYS A 387 -19.28 -21.35 1.21
N ILE A 388 -18.07 -20.85 1.37
CA ILE A 388 -17.67 -19.47 1.07
C ILE A 388 -16.34 -19.48 0.31
N ASP A 389 -16.14 -18.47 -0.54
CA ASP A 389 -14.83 -18.21 -1.12
C ASP A 389 -13.88 -17.72 -0.03
N LYS A 390 -12.72 -18.38 0.09
CA LYS A 390 -11.75 -18.13 1.16
C LYS A 390 -11.08 -16.76 1.09
N ASN A 391 -11.22 -16.04 -0.04
CA ASN A 391 -10.62 -14.73 -0.22
C ASN A 391 -11.54 -13.80 -1.01
N GLY A 392 -12.00 -12.74 -0.41
CA GLY A 392 -12.74 -11.67 -1.08
C GLY A 392 -14.21 -11.57 -0.73
N ILE A 393 -15.02 -11.11 -1.67
CA ILE A 393 -16.43 -10.76 -1.46
C ILE A 393 -17.32 -11.96 -1.76
N ASN A 394 -18.14 -12.31 -0.78
CA ASN A 394 -19.13 -13.36 -0.85
C ASN A 394 -20.54 -12.80 -0.79
N LYS A 395 -21.52 -13.51 -1.41
CA LYS A 395 -22.94 -13.20 -1.29
C LYS A 395 -23.52 -13.84 -0.03
N ILE A 396 -24.40 -13.13 0.68
CA ILE A 396 -25.14 -13.67 1.83
C ILE A 396 -26.33 -14.48 1.31
N ASP A 397 -26.35 -15.76 1.64
CA ASP A 397 -27.52 -16.61 1.45
C ASP A 397 -28.33 -16.64 2.75
N TYR A 398 -29.28 -15.73 2.87
CA TYR A 398 -30.11 -15.57 4.07
C TYR A 398 -30.96 -16.80 4.45
N SER A 399 -31.10 -17.78 3.56
CA SER A 399 -31.72 -19.06 3.86
C SER A 399 -30.79 -19.99 4.65
N LYS A 400 -29.47 -19.83 4.46
CA LYS A 400 -28.44 -20.67 5.07
C LYS A 400 -27.77 -20.02 6.26
N PHE A 401 -27.52 -18.71 6.18
CA PHE A 401 -26.87 -17.95 7.25
C PHE A 401 -27.17 -16.45 7.14
N ARG A 402 -26.89 -15.70 8.21
CA ARG A 402 -26.91 -14.25 8.28
C ARG A 402 -25.61 -13.75 8.91
N ILE A 403 -25.28 -12.51 8.62
CA ILE A 403 -24.19 -11.80 9.29
C ILE A 403 -24.82 -10.81 10.25
N SER A 404 -24.49 -10.93 11.54
CA SER A 404 -24.89 -9.98 12.57
C SER A 404 -23.68 -9.20 13.08
N GLY A 405 -23.96 -8.10 13.77
CA GLY A 405 -22.95 -7.16 14.22
C GLY A 405 -22.69 -6.07 13.19
N THR A 406 -22.91 -4.84 13.59
CA THR A 406 -22.68 -3.66 12.76
C THR A 406 -21.24 -3.16 12.87
N ILE A 407 -20.32 -4.05 13.20
CA ILE A 407 -18.94 -3.74 13.57
C ILE A 407 -18.18 -3.06 12.43
N GLY A 408 -18.53 -3.35 11.17
CA GLY A 408 -17.93 -2.70 10.01
C GLY A 408 -18.79 -2.88 8.75
N ILE A 409 -19.25 -1.76 8.17
CA ILE A 409 -20.11 -1.77 6.98
C ILE A 409 -19.59 -0.75 5.97
N TYR A 410 -19.47 -1.17 4.70
CA TYR A 410 -19.15 -0.28 3.59
C TYR A 410 -20.40 0.01 2.76
N PHE A 411 -20.59 1.28 2.45
CA PHE A 411 -21.63 1.79 1.55
C PHE A 411 -21.00 2.53 0.37
N PRO A 412 -21.06 1.98 -0.85
CA PRO A 412 -20.48 2.63 -2.04
C PRO A 412 -21.21 3.92 -2.43
N LYS A 413 -22.52 4.02 -2.18
CA LYS A 413 -23.36 5.17 -2.59
C LYS A 413 -24.30 5.60 -1.48
N PHE A 414 -24.50 6.91 -1.33
CA PHE A 414 -25.41 7.48 -0.33
C PHE A 414 -26.87 7.08 -0.58
N GLU A 415 -27.29 6.85 -1.83
CA GLU A 415 -28.66 6.43 -2.16
C GLU A 415 -29.02 5.10 -1.51
N GLN A 416 -28.03 4.23 -1.28
CA GLN A 416 -28.27 2.95 -0.60
C GLN A 416 -28.54 3.16 0.89
N VAL A 417 -27.84 4.13 1.51
CA VAL A 417 -28.09 4.52 2.91
C VAL A 417 -29.43 5.24 3.01
N LYS A 418 -29.74 6.14 2.05
CA LYS A 418 -31.03 6.84 2.00
C LYS A 418 -32.19 5.85 1.97
N LYS A 419 -32.10 4.82 1.11
CA LYS A 419 -33.11 3.76 1.06
C LYS A 419 -33.29 3.07 2.41
N ILE A 420 -32.20 2.77 3.12
CA ILE A 420 -32.27 2.17 4.47
C ILE A 420 -32.97 3.11 5.45
N VAL A 421 -32.64 4.40 5.43
CA VAL A 421 -33.30 5.40 6.28
C VAL A 421 -34.81 5.48 5.97
N ASP A 422 -35.17 5.60 4.69
CA ASP A 422 -36.56 5.67 4.25
C ASP A 422 -37.34 4.42 4.68
N ASP A 423 -36.76 3.22 4.48
CA ASP A 423 -37.36 1.96 4.90
C ASP A 423 -37.54 1.89 6.43
N ILE A 424 -36.56 2.34 7.24
CA ILE A 424 -36.64 2.39 8.70
C ILE A 424 -37.75 3.35 9.15
N MET A 425 -37.81 4.53 8.52
CA MET A 425 -38.82 5.55 8.89
C MET A 425 -40.25 5.09 8.58
N SER A 426 -40.45 4.25 7.59
CA SER A 426 -41.76 3.68 7.23
C SER A 426 -42.24 2.57 8.18
N LEU A 427 -41.37 2.01 9.05
CA LEU A 427 -41.77 0.96 9.97
C LEU A 427 -42.51 1.49 11.19
N ASP A 428 -43.61 0.86 11.58
CA ASP A 428 -44.32 1.15 12.84
C ASP A 428 -43.52 0.72 14.09
N LYS A 429 -42.72 -0.35 13.94
CA LYS A 429 -41.94 -0.94 15.03
C LYS A 429 -40.50 -1.22 14.58
N ILE A 430 -39.54 -0.78 15.37
CA ILE A 430 -38.10 -1.01 15.12
C ILE A 430 -37.50 -1.94 16.17
N THR A 431 -36.35 -2.51 15.83
CA THR A 431 -35.52 -3.37 16.69
C THR A 431 -34.07 -2.87 16.66
N SER A 432 -33.10 -3.65 17.22
CA SER A 432 -31.68 -3.30 17.06
C SER A 432 -31.31 -3.14 15.60
N ILE A 433 -30.39 -2.24 15.32
CA ILE A 433 -29.99 -1.91 13.94
C ILE A 433 -29.55 -3.14 13.14
N ASP A 434 -28.77 -4.06 13.75
CA ASP A 434 -28.34 -5.33 13.14
C ASP A 434 -29.54 -6.15 12.66
N ASN A 435 -30.51 -6.36 13.54
CA ASN A 435 -31.68 -7.14 13.21
C ASN A 435 -32.53 -6.49 12.12
N LEU A 436 -32.58 -5.17 12.07
CA LEU A 436 -33.27 -4.47 10.98
C LEU A 436 -32.54 -4.66 9.64
N LEU A 437 -31.25 -4.43 9.60
CA LEU A 437 -30.45 -4.61 8.38
C LEU A 437 -30.56 -6.04 7.83
N ILE A 438 -30.56 -7.04 8.74
CA ILE A 438 -30.77 -8.45 8.37
C ILE A 438 -32.19 -8.67 7.84
N LYS A 439 -33.21 -8.17 8.53
CA LYS A 439 -34.63 -8.37 8.19
C LYS A 439 -34.99 -7.72 6.86
N MET A 440 -34.45 -6.53 6.61
CA MET A 440 -34.62 -5.78 5.38
C MET A 440 -33.72 -6.30 4.26
N LYS A 441 -32.78 -7.22 4.56
CA LYS A 441 -31.75 -7.72 3.63
C LYS A 441 -30.97 -6.57 2.97
N SER A 442 -30.73 -5.49 3.71
CA SER A 442 -30.11 -4.26 3.19
C SER A 442 -28.67 -4.44 2.76
N ILE A 443 -27.98 -5.45 3.32
CA ILE A 443 -26.59 -5.77 3.02
C ILE A 443 -26.52 -7.21 2.53
N GLU A 444 -26.27 -7.39 1.24
CA GLU A 444 -26.30 -8.69 0.57
C GLU A 444 -24.95 -9.40 0.51
N ARG A 445 -23.88 -8.76 0.95
CA ARG A 445 -22.50 -9.24 0.77
C ARG A 445 -21.69 -9.10 2.04
N PHE A 446 -20.63 -9.91 2.14
CA PHE A 446 -19.62 -9.79 3.18
C PHE A 446 -18.22 -10.03 2.60
N TYR A 447 -17.21 -9.50 3.27
CA TYR A 447 -15.81 -9.71 2.93
C TYR A 447 -15.21 -10.80 3.81
N TYR A 448 -14.49 -11.75 3.23
CA TYR A 448 -13.81 -12.81 3.95
C TYR A 448 -12.36 -12.98 3.47
N PRO A 449 -11.36 -13.18 4.36
CA PRO A 449 -11.47 -13.02 5.82
C PRO A 449 -11.79 -11.57 6.20
N SER A 450 -12.36 -11.36 7.38
CA SER A 450 -12.74 -10.01 7.85
C SER A 450 -11.61 -9.01 7.69
N LEU A 451 -11.92 -7.80 7.19
CA LEU A 451 -10.93 -6.73 7.05
C LEU A 451 -10.56 -6.07 8.38
N TYR A 452 -11.44 -6.18 9.36
CA TYR A 452 -11.25 -5.65 10.69
C TYR A 452 -11.42 -6.76 11.73
N LYS A 453 -10.71 -6.67 12.85
CA LYS A 453 -10.97 -7.48 14.05
C LYS A 453 -11.63 -6.61 15.11
N HIS A 454 -12.40 -7.26 15.95
CA HIS A 454 -12.90 -6.67 17.18
C HIS A 454 -11.79 -6.69 18.25
N ASP A 455 -11.61 -5.60 19.00
CA ASP A 455 -10.74 -5.60 20.16
C ASP A 455 -11.43 -6.35 21.30
N ASP A 456 -10.86 -7.46 21.75
CA ASP A 456 -11.41 -8.32 22.79
C ASP A 456 -11.30 -7.77 24.22
N GLY A 457 -10.94 -6.53 24.36
CA GLY A 457 -10.98 -5.85 25.66
C GLY A 457 -12.38 -5.94 26.26
N ASN A 458 -12.50 -6.64 27.37
CA ASN A 458 -13.69 -7.16 28.08
C ASN A 458 -14.83 -6.17 28.42
N ASN A 459 -14.91 -5.00 27.82
CA ASN A 459 -15.84 -3.95 28.20
C ASN A 459 -16.78 -3.52 27.05
N SER A 460 -17.54 -4.47 26.50
CA SER A 460 -18.69 -4.07 25.69
C SER A 460 -19.73 -3.38 26.56
N CYS A 461 -20.06 -2.13 26.26
CA CYS A 461 -21.12 -1.37 26.97
C CYS A 461 -22.50 -2.04 26.87
N ILE A 462 -22.65 -3.04 26.01
CA ILE A 462 -23.92 -3.74 25.73
C ILE A 462 -23.95 -5.13 26.40
N ARG A 463 -22.81 -5.72 26.80
CA ARG A 463 -22.74 -7.09 27.29
C ARG A 463 -22.12 -7.18 28.70
N ASP A 464 -22.97 -7.40 29.70
CA ASP A 464 -22.55 -8.06 30.93
C ASP A 464 -22.37 -9.55 30.64
N LYS A 465 -21.12 -10.01 30.70
CA LYS A 465 -20.64 -11.40 30.69
C LYS A 465 -20.77 -12.24 29.43
N GLY A 466 -19.61 -12.55 28.86
CA GLY A 466 -19.23 -13.91 28.52
C GLY A 466 -19.93 -14.60 27.35
N TYR A 467 -20.05 -13.92 26.20
CA TYR A 467 -20.17 -14.67 24.95
C TYR A 467 -18.88 -14.49 24.20
N GLY A 468 -18.07 -15.54 24.17
CA GLY A 468 -16.79 -15.58 23.47
C GLY A 468 -16.94 -15.02 22.07
N ILE A 469 -16.17 -14.00 21.80
CA ILE A 469 -16.00 -13.45 20.47
C ILE A 469 -15.30 -14.56 19.68
N ILE A 470 -15.91 -14.93 18.57
CA ILE A 470 -15.38 -15.98 17.70
C ILE A 470 -14.22 -15.36 16.90
N GLN A 471 -13.05 -15.23 17.55
CA GLN A 471 -11.83 -14.77 16.91
C GLN A 471 -11.04 -15.90 16.25
N ASP A 472 -11.17 -17.13 16.69
CA ASP A 472 -10.34 -18.23 16.24
C ASP A 472 -11.12 -19.25 15.42
N TYR A 473 -11.53 -18.86 14.23
CA TYR A 473 -11.79 -19.86 13.21
C TYR A 473 -10.72 -19.74 12.12
N LYS A 474 -9.56 -20.35 12.41
CA LYS A 474 -8.72 -20.90 11.37
C LYS A 474 -9.59 -21.93 10.65
N PHE A 475 -10.13 -21.55 9.48
CA PHE A 475 -10.47 -22.54 8.49
C PHE A 475 -9.13 -23.12 8.02
N GLN A 476 -8.80 -24.32 8.48
CA GLN A 476 -7.73 -25.12 7.91
C GLN A 476 -8.08 -25.53 6.48
#